data_5a8a6d076da6d9902058e2503681dd46
#
_entry.id   5a8a6d076da6d9902058e2503681dd46
#
_cell.length_a   1.000
_cell.length_b   1.000
_cell.length_c   1.000
_cell.angle_alpha   90.00
_cell.angle_beta   90.00
_cell.angle_gamma   90.00
#
_symmetry.space_group_name_H-M   'P 1'
#
loop_
_entity.id
_entity.type
_entity.pdbx_description
1 polymer ?
#
loop_
_entity_poly.entity_id
_entity_poly.type
_entity_poly.pdbx_seq_one_letter_code
_entity_poly.pdbx_strand_id
1 'polypeptide(L)'
;YSPELSRPFRGLRVWLPFKMHGAQAFRDQLEEKLALTRLAADRIRAMEGMEILAEPQLSLFAFRLAPPGVDDPEILNRLNRSLLERVNARQRVFLTATMLGDRFALRICVLSFRTHRDRMEEGLEDLEAARREVLGSLTESPPP
;
A
#
# COMPACT_ATOMS: atom_id res chain seq x y z
N TYR A 1 -31.61 25.16 14.12
CA TYR A 1 -30.54 24.33 14.72
C TYR A 1 -31.06 23.85 16.06
N SER A 2 -31.40 22.57 16.16
CA SER A 2 -31.75 21.94 17.45
C SER A 2 -30.48 21.49 18.14
N PRO A 3 -30.25 21.76 19.43
CA PRO A 3 -29.09 21.20 20.15
C PRO A 3 -29.20 19.68 20.20
N GLU A 4 -28.13 18.98 19.86
CA GLU A 4 -28.07 17.53 19.99
C GLU A 4 -28.29 17.14 21.46
N LEU A 5 -29.32 16.35 21.72
CA LEU A 5 -29.67 15.86 23.06
C LEU A 5 -28.62 14.91 23.63
N SER A 6 -27.89 14.19 22.76
CA SER A 6 -26.77 13.34 23.16
C SER A 6 -25.61 13.50 22.20
N ARG A 7 -24.45 13.84 22.73
CA ARG A 7 -23.21 13.94 21.94
C ARG A 7 -22.26 12.82 22.33
N PRO A 8 -21.66 12.12 21.34
CA PRO A 8 -20.61 11.18 21.66
C PRO A 8 -19.41 11.94 22.27
N PHE A 9 -18.96 11.53 23.43
CA PHE A 9 -17.74 12.07 24.04
C PHE A 9 -16.51 11.54 23.31
N ARG A 10 -16.18 12.17 22.17
CA ARG A 10 -15.12 11.73 21.28
C ARG A 10 -13.74 11.73 21.94
N GLY A 11 -13.50 12.64 22.88
CA GLY A 11 -12.26 12.72 23.64
C GLY A 11 -11.97 11.45 24.48
N LEU A 12 -13.01 10.75 24.94
CA LEU A 12 -12.85 9.53 25.71
C LEU A 12 -12.17 8.42 24.89
N ARG A 13 -12.47 8.35 23.60
CA ARG A 13 -11.88 7.35 22.68
C ARG A 13 -10.36 7.53 22.50
N VAL A 14 -9.86 8.73 22.73
CA VAL A 14 -8.43 9.04 22.69
C VAL A 14 -7.84 8.92 24.11
N TRP A 15 -8.47 9.57 25.09
CA TRP A 15 -7.97 9.63 26.46
C TRP A 15 -7.87 8.26 27.13
N LEU A 16 -8.90 7.41 26.98
CA LEU A 16 -8.95 6.11 27.66
C LEU A 16 -7.83 5.16 27.21
N PRO A 17 -7.55 4.95 25.90
CA PRO A 17 -6.42 4.14 25.48
C PRO A 17 -5.07 4.70 25.97
N PHE A 18 -4.87 6.01 25.92
CA PHE A 18 -3.64 6.63 26.46
C PHE A 18 -3.50 6.40 27.96
N LYS A 19 -4.61 6.45 28.70
CA LYS A 19 -4.60 6.18 30.15
C LYS A 19 -4.32 4.72 30.47
N MET A 20 -4.84 3.80 29.64
CA MET A 20 -4.69 2.35 29.84
C MET A 20 -3.33 1.82 29.42
N HIS A 21 -2.79 2.28 28.30
CA HIS A 21 -1.57 1.74 27.67
C HIS A 21 -0.35 2.64 27.82
N GLY A 22 -0.54 3.91 28.21
CA GLY A 22 0.52 4.91 28.26
C GLY A 22 0.92 5.43 26.86
N ALA A 23 1.59 6.56 26.81
CA ALA A 23 2.00 7.19 25.55
C ALA A 23 3.10 6.39 24.81
N GLN A 24 3.92 5.62 25.56
CA GLN A 24 5.03 4.87 24.96
C GLN A 24 4.52 3.79 24.01
N ALA A 25 3.49 3.04 24.39
CA ALA A 25 2.90 2.02 23.55
C ALA A 25 2.42 2.58 22.18
N PHE A 26 1.91 3.82 22.16
CA PHE A 26 1.52 4.48 20.91
C PHE A 26 2.74 4.90 20.08
N ARG A 27 3.81 5.40 20.71
CA ARG A 27 5.06 5.73 20.00
C ARG A 27 5.65 4.49 19.34
N ASP A 28 5.80 3.39 20.08
CA ASP A 28 6.35 2.14 19.58
C ASP A 28 5.56 1.62 18.37
N GLN A 29 4.22 1.68 18.45
CA GLN A 29 3.36 1.30 17.34
C GLN A 29 3.53 2.20 16.12
N LEU A 30 3.61 3.51 16.28
CA LEU A 30 3.83 4.43 15.18
C LEU A 30 5.20 4.24 14.55
N GLU A 31 6.26 4.10 15.36
CA GLU A 31 7.62 3.85 14.88
C GLU A 31 7.70 2.54 14.08
N GLU A 32 7.05 1.47 14.54
CA GLU A 32 6.95 0.23 13.79
C GLU A 32 6.28 0.46 12.42
N LYS A 33 5.16 1.18 12.35
CA LYS A 33 4.46 1.43 11.07
C LYS A 33 5.31 2.25 10.10
N LEU A 34 6.05 3.23 10.60
CA LEU A 34 6.98 4.01 9.80
C LEU A 34 8.15 3.14 9.29
N ALA A 35 8.69 2.26 10.14
CA ALA A 35 9.74 1.34 9.75
C ALA A 35 9.26 0.33 8.69
N LEU A 36 8.07 -0.25 8.87
CA LEU A 36 7.46 -1.16 7.89
C LEU A 36 7.19 -0.48 6.55
N THR A 37 6.77 0.78 6.56
CA THR A 37 6.54 1.55 5.34
C THR A 37 7.83 1.76 4.55
N ARG A 38 8.93 2.12 5.23
CA ARG A 38 10.26 2.27 4.60
C ARG A 38 10.76 0.94 4.05
N LEU A 39 10.68 -0.13 4.84
CA LEU A 39 11.04 -1.48 4.41
C LEU A 39 10.28 -1.88 3.14
N ALA A 40 8.97 -1.65 3.09
CA ALA A 40 8.16 -1.97 1.91
C ALA A 40 8.59 -1.15 0.69
N ALA A 41 8.79 0.15 0.84
CA ALA A 41 9.24 1.01 -0.26
C ALA A 41 10.61 0.60 -0.79
N ASP A 42 11.57 0.27 0.09
CA ASP A 42 12.90 -0.16 -0.31
C ASP A 42 12.89 -1.51 -1.03
N ARG A 43 12.07 -2.46 -0.54
CA ARG A 43 11.90 -3.76 -1.20
C ARG A 43 11.24 -3.62 -2.57
N ILE A 44 10.21 -2.77 -2.71
CA ILE A 44 9.55 -2.51 -3.99
C ILE A 44 10.50 -1.80 -4.96
N ARG A 45 11.28 -0.82 -4.50
CA ARG A 45 12.29 -0.14 -5.32
C ARG A 45 13.37 -1.08 -5.86
N ALA A 46 13.69 -2.13 -5.12
CA ALA A 46 14.65 -3.15 -5.53
C ALA A 46 14.07 -4.18 -6.52
N MET A 47 12.75 -4.24 -6.70
CA MET A 47 12.11 -5.11 -7.70
C MET A 47 12.25 -4.50 -9.10
N GLU A 48 12.77 -5.27 -10.05
CA GLU A 48 12.93 -4.83 -11.44
C GLU A 48 11.61 -4.37 -12.07
N GLY A 49 11.62 -3.23 -12.73
CA GLY A 49 10.45 -2.65 -13.37
C GLY A 49 9.43 -2.03 -12.42
N MET A 50 9.74 -1.89 -11.13
CA MET A 50 8.90 -1.16 -10.19
C MET A 50 9.40 0.28 -10.01
N GLU A 51 8.48 1.22 -9.91
CA GLU A 51 8.74 2.66 -9.77
C GLU A 51 7.98 3.22 -8.57
N ILE A 52 8.68 3.97 -7.69
CA ILE A 52 8.02 4.73 -6.63
C ILE A 52 7.57 6.07 -7.21
N LEU A 53 6.28 6.31 -7.24
CA LEU A 53 5.67 7.56 -7.76
C LEU A 53 5.52 8.65 -6.70
N ALA A 54 5.34 8.25 -5.46
CA ALA A 54 5.30 9.14 -4.31
C ALA A 54 6.08 8.49 -3.17
N GLU A 55 7.14 9.16 -2.73
CA GLU A 55 7.99 8.69 -1.63
C GLU A 55 7.21 8.55 -0.32
N PRO A 56 7.64 7.66 0.59
CA PRO A 56 6.99 7.48 1.88
C PRO A 56 6.80 8.79 2.66
N GLN A 57 5.56 9.16 2.88
CA GLN A 57 5.16 10.22 3.81
C GLN A 57 4.38 9.58 4.94
N LEU A 58 4.93 9.64 6.16
CA LEU A 58 4.43 8.89 7.30
C LEU A 58 4.35 7.39 6.94
N SER A 59 3.16 6.80 6.96
CA SER A 59 2.92 5.39 6.70
C SER A 59 2.32 5.09 5.31
N LEU A 60 2.40 6.05 4.38
CA LEU A 60 1.79 6.00 3.06
C LEU A 60 2.81 6.26 1.96
N PHE A 61 2.75 5.47 0.88
CA PHE A 61 3.46 5.73 -0.37
C PHE A 61 2.71 5.15 -1.57
N ALA A 62 3.09 5.60 -2.78
CA ALA A 62 2.49 5.11 -4.01
C ALA A 62 3.57 4.64 -4.99
N PHE A 63 3.26 3.58 -5.73
CA PHE A 63 4.18 2.93 -6.65
C PHE A 63 3.42 2.33 -7.83
N ARG A 64 4.14 1.96 -8.88
CA ARG A 64 3.59 1.23 -10.02
C ARG A 64 4.59 0.27 -10.63
N LEU A 65 4.08 -0.64 -11.46
CA LEU A 65 4.87 -1.44 -12.39
C LEU A 65 5.09 -0.62 -13.67
N ALA A 66 6.34 -0.41 -14.03
CA ALA A 66 6.79 0.28 -15.24
C ALA A 66 7.97 -0.50 -15.85
N PRO A 67 7.71 -1.64 -16.52
CA PRO A 67 8.76 -2.48 -17.06
C PRO A 67 9.50 -1.76 -18.19
N PRO A 68 10.82 -1.99 -18.34
CA PRO A 68 11.60 -1.39 -19.42
C PRO A 68 11.00 -1.67 -20.82
N GLY A 69 10.97 -0.65 -21.68
CA GLY A 69 10.44 -0.78 -23.03
C GLY A 69 8.91 -0.65 -23.16
N VAL A 70 8.20 -0.37 -22.08
CA VAL A 70 6.77 -0.08 -22.11
C VAL A 70 6.54 1.37 -21.69
N ASP A 71 6.37 2.26 -22.68
CA ASP A 71 6.22 3.71 -22.44
C ASP A 71 4.77 4.20 -22.61
N ASP A 72 3.89 3.38 -23.19
CA ASP A 72 2.48 3.74 -23.40
C ASP A 72 1.73 3.85 -22.06
N PRO A 73 1.18 5.04 -21.72
CA PRO A 73 0.50 5.27 -20.45
C PRO A 73 -0.74 4.37 -20.24
N GLU A 74 -1.47 4.04 -21.32
CA GLU A 74 -2.66 3.20 -21.21
C GLU A 74 -2.29 1.74 -20.96
N ILE A 75 -1.22 1.26 -21.60
CA ILE A 75 -0.68 -0.08 -21.34
C ILE A 75 -0.21 -0.16 -19.89
N LEU A 76 0.58 0.82 -19.42
CA LEU A 76 1.05 0.88 -18.04
C LEU A 76 -0.12 0.90 -17.04
N ASN A 77 -1.15 1.69 -17.32
CA ASN A 77 -2.33 1.73 -16.45
C ASN A 77 -3.09 0.38 -16.41
N ARG A 78 -3.21 -0.31 -17.55
CA ARG A 78 -3.80 -1.66 -17.60
C ARG A 78 -3.00 -2.69 -16.82
N LEU A 79 -1.67 -2.68 -16.97
CA LEU A 79 -0.77 -3.57 -16.22
C LEU A 79 -0.94 -3.39 -14.72
N ASN A 80 -1.01 -2.14 -14.27
CA ASN A 80 -1.12 -1.83 -12.86
C ASN A 80 -2.51 -2.17 -12.29
N ARG A 81 -3.57 -2.09 -13.08
CA ARG A 81 -4.89 -2.62 -12.68
C ARG A 81 -4.84 -4.14 -12.52
N SER A 82 -4.26 -4.85 -13.48
CA SER A 82 -4.09 -6.30 -13.42
C SER A 82 -3.21 -6.71 -12.23
N LEU A 83 -2.13 -5.97 -11.94
CA LEU A 83 -1.29 -6.20 -10.78
C LEU A 83 -2.08 -6.09 -9.47
N LEU A 84 -2.86 -5.02 -9.31
CA LEU A 84 -3.71 -4.81 -8.13
C LEU A 84 -4.71 -5.94 -7.94
N GLU A 85 -5.40 -6.33 -9.02
CA GLU A 85 -6.39 -7.41 -9.00
C GLU A 85 -5.76 -8.74 -8.58
N ARG A 86 -4.58 -9.10 -9.14
CA ARG A 86 -3.88 -10.33 -8.81
C ARG A 86 -3.38 -10.38 -7.36
N VAL A 87 -2.86 -9.26 -6.84
CA VAL A 87 -2.46 -9.18 -5.43
C VAL A 87 -3.67 -9.37 -4.52
N ASN A 88 -4.75 -8.64 -4.79
CA ASN A 88 -5.96 -8.69 -3.94
C ASN A 88 -6.70 -10.04 -4.04
N ALA A 89 -6.63 -10.72 -5.20
CA ALA A 89 -7.20 -12.05 -5.37
C ALA A 89 -6.58 -13.12 -4.46
N ARG A 90 -5.37 -12.90 -3.98
CA ARG A 90 -4.68 -13.79 -3.01
C ARG A 90 -5.24 -13.70 -1.59
N GLN A 91 -6.00 -12.65 -1.28
CA GLN A 91 -6.74 -12.46 -0.02
C GLN A 91 -5.89 -12.45 1.27
N ARG A 92 -4.56 -12.37 1.16
CA ARG A 92 -3.67 -12.23 2.33
C ARG A 92 -3.50 -10.78 2.77
N VAL A 93 -3.44 -9.87 1.78
CA VAL A 93 -3.38 -8.42 1.96
C VAL A 93 -4.38 -7.73 1.06
N PHE A 94 -4.71 -6.48 1.37
CA PHE A 94 -5.57 -5.66 0.52
C PHE A 94 -4.88 -4.35 0.19
N LEU A 95 -4.50 -4.19 -1.07
CA LEU A 95 -3.94 -2.96 -1.59
C LEU A 95 -5.05 -2.09 -2.20
N THR A 96 -4.81 -0.79 -2.19
CA THR A 96 -5.66 0.20 -2.86
C THR A 96 -4.90 0.87 -3.99
N ALA A 97 -5.62 1.60 -4.85
CA ALA A 97 -5.03 2.38 -5.91
C ALA A 97 -5.51 3.83 -5.88
N THR A 98 -4.81 4.67 -6.63
CA THR A 98 -5.17 6.07 -6.86
C THR A 98 -4.68 6.49 -8.25
N MET A 99 -5.18 7.62 -8.74
CA MET A 99 -4.62 8.28 -9.90
C MET A 99 -3.67 9.40 -9.44
N LEU A 100 -2.46 9.44 -9.98
CA LEU A 100 -1.51 10.53 -9.82
C LEU A 100 -1.34 11.21 -11.20
N GLY A 101 -2.14 12.24 -11.45
CA GLY A 101 -2.35 12.76 -12.80
C GLY A 101 -3.07 11.71 -13.66
N ASP A 102 -2.45 11.31 -14.74
CA ASP A 102 -2.90 10.26 -15.68
C ASP A 102 -2.37 8.85 -15.35
N ARG A 103 -1.54 8.71 -14.30
CA ARG A 103 -0.87 7.47 -13.92
C ARG A 103 -1.65 6.72 -12.85
N PHE A 104 -2.07 5.49 -13.17
CA PHE A 104 -2.62 4.58 -12.18
C PHE A 104 -1.52 4.06 -11.26
N ALA A 105 -1.67 4.25 -9.97
CA ALA A 105 -0.70 3.89 -8.95
C ALA A 105 -1.32 3.00 -7.88
N LEU A 106 -0.60 1.96 -7.49
CA LEU A 106 -0.91 1.18 -6.29
C LEU A 106 -0.45 1.96 -5.06
N ARG A 107 -1.13 1.73 -3.95
CA ARG A 107 -0.88 2.46 -2.72
C ARG A 107 -0.79 1.51 -1.54
N ILE A 108 0.27 1.64 -0.76
CA ILE A 108 0.41 0.99 0.55
C ILE A 108 0.25 2.04 1.64
N CYS A 109 -0.64 1.73 2.61
CA CYS A 109 -0.86 2.55 3.79
C CYS A 109 -0.84 1.65 5.04
N VAL A 110 0.20 1.76 5.85
CA VAL A 110 0.42 0.90 7.02
C VAL A 110 -0.17 1.58 8.26
N LEU A 111 -1.47 1.39 8.51
CA LEU A 111 -2.18 2.03 9.62
C LEU A 111 -2.65 1.05 10.70
N SER A 112 -2.95 -0.19 10.34
CA SER A 112 -3.49 -1.14 11.29
C SER A 112 -2.46 -1.52 12.35
N PHE A 113 -2.86 -1.48 13.62
CA PHE A 113 -2.04 -1.97 14.72
C PHE A 113 -1.75 -3.48 14.62
N ARG A 114 -2.52 -4.22 13.81
CA ARG A 114 -2.35 -5.65 13.56
C ARG A 114 -1.38 -5.96 12.42
N THR A 115 -0.93 -4.95 11.68
CA THR A 115 0.04 -5.14 10.61
C THR A 115 1.44 -5.12 11.21
N HIS A 116 2.06 -6.27 11.29
CA HIS A 116 3.43 -6.48 11.73
C HIS A 116 4.30 -6.92 10.55
N ARG A 117 5.56 -7.23 10.83
CA ARG A 117 6.56 -7.54 9.81
C ARG A 117 6.17 -8.75 8.97
N ASP A 118 5.64 -9.81 9.58
CA ASP A 118 5.15 -11.01 8.93
C ASP A 118 4.12 -10.71 7.85
N ARG A 119 3.12 -9.91 8.18
CA ARG A 119 2.08 -9.47 7.22
C ARG A 119 2.62 -8.59 6.11
N MET A 120 3.61 -7.77 6.41
CA MET A 120 4.27 -6.96 5.38
C MET A 120 5.07 -7.84 4.42
N GLU A 121 5.82 -8.82 4.94
CA GLU A 121 6.59 -9.76 4.14
C GLU A 121 5.67 -10.62 3.25
N GLU A 122 4.58 -11.16 3.77
CA GLU A 122 3.55 -11.86 2.98
C GLU A 122 2.98 -10.99 1.85
N GLY A 123 2.68 -9.72 2.13
CA GLY A 123 2.18 -8.80 1.12
C GLY A 123 3.20 -8.49 0.02
N LEU A 124 4.48 -8.39 0.36
CA LEU A 124 5.56 -8.19 -0.59
C LEU A 124 5.82 -9.43 -1.45
N GLU A 125 5.72 -10.63 -0.87
CA GLU A 125 5.77 -11.89 -1.61
C GLU A 125 4.63 -12.00 -2.62
N ASP A 126 3.40 -11.64 -2.22
CA ASP A 126 2.25 -11.64 -3.10
C ASP A 126 2.39 -10.62 -4.24
N LEU A 127 2.93 -9.45 -3.94
CA LEU A 127 3.22 -8.43 -4.94
C LEU A 127 4.26 -8.93 -5.95
N GLU A 128 5.34 -9.55 -5.49
CA GLU A 128 6.39 -10.08 -6.36
C GLU A 128 5.87 -11.23 -7.25
N ALA A 129 5.04 -12.12 -6.70
CA ALA A 129 4.43 -13.20 -7.46
C ALA A 129 3.46 -12.65 -8.52
N ALA A 130 2.59 -11.71 -8.16
CA ALA A 130 1.67 -11.06 -9.08
C ALA A 130 2.39 -10.27 -10.18
N ARG A 131 3.51 -9.59 -9.84
CA ARG A 131 4.37 -8.90 -10.80
C ARG A 131 4.90 -9.86 -11.87
N ARG A 132 5.42 -11.02 -11.46
CA ARG A 132 5.92 -12.05 -12.40
C ARG A 132 4.82 -12.55 -13.33
N GLU A 133 3.63 -12.79 -12.82
CA GLU A 133 2.47 -13.22 -13.61
C GLU A 133 2.05 -12.15 -14.64
N VAL A 134 2.04 -10.88 -14.24
CA VAL A 134 1.71 -9.75 -15.15
C VAL A 134 2.77 -9.63 -16.24
N LEU A 135 4.06 -9.71 -15.90
CA LEU A 135 5.14 -9.64 -16.87
C LEU A 135 5.14 -10.85 -17.82
N GLY A 136 4.87 -12.06 -17.31
CA GLY A 136 4.74 -13.26 -18.13
C GLY A 136 3.63 -13.14 -19.18
N SER A 137 2.50 -12.55 -18.81
CA SER A 137 1.40 -12.32 -19.76
C SER A 137 1.71 -11.30 -20.87
N LEU A 138 2.68 -10.42 -20.68
CA LEU A 138 3.16 -9.49 -21.72
C LEU A 138 3.99 -10.20 -22.80
N THR A 139 4.73 -11.23 -22.42
CA THR A 139 5.59 -11.97 -23.35
C THR A 139 4.80 -12.97 -24.20
N GLU A 140 3.63 -13.41 -23.72
CA GLU A 140 2.77 -14.38 -24.41
C GLU A 140 1.80 -13.74 -25.42
N SER A 141 1.54 -12.45 -25.32
CA SER A 141 0.70 -11.69 -26.26
C SER A 141 1.47 -10.45 -26.72
N PRO A 142 2.20 -10.51 -27.85
CA PRO A 142 2.78 -9.30 -28.41
C PRO A 142 1.64 -8.30 -28.73
N PRO A 143 1.85 -7.00 -28.53
CA PRO A 143 0.83 -5.99 -28.83
C PRO A 143 0.46 -6.03 -30.33
N PRO A 144 -0.82 -5.77 -30.66
CA PRO A 144 -1.28 -5.68 -32.03
C PRO A 144 -0.63 -4.52 -32.79
#